data_a10efe4d0ba35d7baed8cb8026d1e46b
#
_entry.id   a10efe4d0ba35d7baed8cb8026d1e46b
#
_cell.length_a   1.000
_cell.length_b   1.000
_cell.length_c   1.000
_cell.angle_alpha   90.00
_cell.angle_beta   90.00
_cell.angle_gamma   90.00
#
_symmetry.space_group_name_H-M   'P 1'
#
loop_
_entity.id
_entity.type
_entity.pdbx_description
1 polymer ?
#
loop_
_entity_poly.entity_id
_entity_poly.type
_entity_poly.pdbx_seq_one_letter_code
_entity_poly.pdbx_strand_id
1 'polypeptide(L)'
;NHKTKLVVGSEYMPLKSFLEPLLGNVMIDLGGTTVSKGVQHPSDRKLFRHTNKDLKTISIVCYETIYGEYVAEYVDLGANFITIITNDAWWFDSPGHRHLVSYARLRAIENRRYVVRSANSGVSTIINEVGEYQAKLPFDDRGTLSGKAYTIDKRTFYSKNGDYIARISILISILLLLISFSK
;
A
#
# COMPACT_ATOMS: atom_id res chain seq x y z
N ASN A 1 6.90 13.03 -1.48
CA ASN A 1 7.09 11.68 -2.03
C ASN A 1 6.37 11.59 -3.38
N HIS A 2 7.01 10.95 -4.32
CA HIS A 2 6.37 10.52 -5.56
C HIS A 2 5.88 9.07 -5.40
N LYS A 3 4.81 8.71 -6.12
CA LYS A 3 4.32 7.35 -6.14
C LYS A 3 5.38 6.40 -6.73
N THR A 4 5.67 5.31 -6.04
CA THR A 4 6.70 4.33 -6.42
C THR A 4 6.11 3.10 -7.10
N LYS A 5 4.93 2.64 -6.62
CA LYS A 5 4.25 1.46 -7.15
C LYS A 5 3.05 1.88 -7.99
N LEU A 6 3.21 1.80 -9.29
CA LEU A 6 2.19 2.18 -10.26
C LEU A 6 1.15 1.07 -10.43
N VAL A 7 -0.07 1.47 -10.77
CA VAL A 7 -1.16 0.53 -11.05
C VAL A 7 -0.94 -0.08 -12.44
N VAL A 8 -0.77 -1.40 -12.47
CA VAL A 8 -0.62 -2.14 -13.72
C VAL A 8 -1.91 -2.07 -14.52
N GLY A 9 -1.77 -1.79 -15.82
CA GLY A 9 -2.92 -1.69 -16.75
C GLY A 9 -3.56 -0.30 -16.82
N SER A 10 -3.22 0.62 -15.90
CA SER A 10 -3.72 2.01 -15.95
C SER A 10 -2.62 3.06 -15.88
N GLU A 11 -1.68 2.92 -14.95
CA GLU A 11 -0.54 3.85 -14.81
C GLU A 11 0.74 3.29 -15.45
N TYR A 12 0.81 1.98 -15.60
CA TYR A 12 1.97 1.29 -16.16
C TYR A 12 1.56 0.07 -16.97
N MET A 13 2.12 -0.09 -18.17
CA MET A 13 1.96 -1.27 -19.02
C MET A 13 3.26 -2.08 -19.01
N PRO A 14 3.29 -3.28 -18.41
CA PRO A 14 4.45 -4.15 -18.50
C PRO A 14 4.65 -4.61 -19.95
N LEU A 15 5.91 -4.76 -20.38
CA LEU A 15 6.27 -5.20 -21.73
C LEU A 15 5.59 -4.37 -22.84
N LYS A 16 5.41 -3.07 -22.63
CA LYS A 16 4.70 -2.17 -23.56
C LYS A 16 5.17 -2.32 -25.00
N SER A 17 6.48 -2.35 -25.22
CA SER A 17 7.10 -2.50 -26.54
C SER A 17 6.73 -3.80 -27.27
N PHE A 18 6.35 -4.83 -26.52
CA PHE A 18 5.94 -6.12 -27.07
C PHE A 18 4.40 -6.24 -27.18
N LEU A 19 3.67 -5.76 -26.20
CA LEU A 19 2.21 -5.93 -26.13
C LEU A 19 1.45 -4.90 -26.96
N GLU A 20 1.93 -3.66 -27.04
CA GLU A 20 1.25 -2.58 -27.78
C GLU A 20 1.10 -2.85 -29.28
N PRO A 21 2.11 -3.38 -30.00
CA PRO A 21 1.95 -3.76 -31.40
C PRO A 21 0.97 -4.92 -31.64
N LEU A 22 0.80 -5.80 -30.64
CA LEU A 22 -0.03 -7.00 -30.75
C LEU A 22 -1.49 -6.75 -30.34
N LEU A 23 -1.72 -5.96 -29.29
CA LEU A 23 -3.02 -5.78 -28.63
C LEU A 23 -3.57 -4.35 -28.77
N GLY A 24 -2.81 -3.45 -29.39
CA GLY A 24 -3.14 -2.03 -29.39
C GLY A 24 -3.01 -1.40 -28.00
N ASN A 25 -3.59 -0.21 -27.83
CA ASN A 25 -3.60 0.46 -26.53
C ASN A 25 -4.72 -0.14 -25.64
N VAL A 26 -4.36 -1.14 -24.85
CA VAL A 26 -5.28 -1.82 -23.89
C VAL A 26 -5.23 -1.21 -22.48
N MET A 27 -4.58 -0.05 -22.33
CA MET A 27 -4.58 0.62 -21.04
C MET A 27 -5.97 1.15 -20.70
N ILE A 28 -6.43 0.86 -19.49
CA ILE A 28 -7.70 1.35 -18.98
C ILE A 28 -7.54 2.84 -18.71
N ASP A 29 -8.30 3.67 -19.43
CA ASP A 29 -8.39 5.09 -19.11
C ASP A 29 -9.27 5.28 -17.86
N LEU A 30 -8.63 5.62 -16.76
CA LEU A 30 -9.29 5.87 -15.48
C LEU A 30 -9.62 7.36 -15.28
N GLY A 31 -9.90 8.07 -16.38
CA GLY A 31 -10.43 9.44 -16.30
C GLY A 31 -9.41 10.53 -16.07
N GLY A 32 -8.27 10.44 -16.69
CA GLY A 32 -7.35 11.56 -16.76
C GLY A 32 -5.88 11.23 -16.59
N THR A 33 -5.11 11.80 -17.45
CA THR A 33 -3.66 11.99 -17.39
C THR A 33 -2.85 10.84 -16.83
N THR A 34 -2.85 9.77 -17.51
CA THR A 34 -2.07 8.57 -17.29
C THR A 34 -0.61 8.74 -17.67
N VAL A 35 0.05 9.75 -17.18
CA VAL A 35 1.51 9.79 -17.33
C VAL A 35 2.11 10.13 -15.98
N SER A 36 2.28 9.11 -15.19
CA SER A 36 3.16 9.21 -14.04
C SER A 36 4.59 9.45 -14.53
N LYS A 37 4.97 10.70 -14.63
CA LYS A 37 6.31 11.12 -15.06
C LYS A 37 7.37 11.04 -13.96
N GLY A 38 7.03 10.52 -12.79
CA GLY A 38 7.97 10.52 -11.68
C GLY A 38 7.77 9.32 -10.76
N VAL A 39 8.42 8.23 -11.06
CA VAL A 39 8.56 7.13 -10.09
C VAL A 39 9.71 7.46 -9.16
N GLN A 40 9.45 7.47 -7.87
CA GLN A 40 10.50 7.66 -6.88
C GLN A 40 11.44 6.45 -6.89
N HIS A 41 12.74 6.70 -6.98
CA HIS A 41 13.72 5.64 -6.82
C HIS A 41 13.70 5.11 -5.37
N PRO A 42 13.89 3.81 -5.13
CA PRO A 42 13.90 3.25 -3.77
C PRO A 42 14.87 3.94 -2.81
N SER A 43 16.01 4.43 -3.30
CA SER A 43 16.98 5.20 -2.51
C SER A 43 16.48 6.56 -2.01
N ASP A 44 15.44 7.10 -2.63
CA ASP A 44 14.93 8.44 -2.32
C ASP A 44 13.80 8.42 -1.29
N ARG A 45 13.53 7.24 -0.71
CA ARG A 45 12.51 7.06 0.33
C ARG A 45 12.87 7.88 1.57
N LYS A 46 11.99 8.78 1.96
CA LYS A 46 12.19 9.65 3.12
C LYS A 46 10.98 9.57 4.04
N LEU A 47 11.26 9.60 5.33
CA LEU A 47 10.23 9.78 6.34
C LEU A 47 9.92 11.26 6.50
N PHE A 48 8.65 11.56 6.67
CA PHE A 48 8.21 12.85 7.19
C PHE A 48 8.38 12.85 8.71
N ARG A 49 9.08 13.84 9.23
CA ARG A 49 9.35 13.98 10.67
C ARG A 49 8.71 15.26 11.17
N HIS A 50 7.99 15.17 12.27
CA HIS A 50 7.48 16.35 12.93
C HIS A 50 8.63 17.02 13.73
N THR A 51 8.71 18.35 13.69
CA THR A 51 9.83 19.08 14.34
C THR A 51 9.81 19.01 15.86
N ASN A 52 8.63 18.98 16.48
CA ASN A 52 8.47 19.11 17.93
C ASN A 52 7.87 17.88 18.60
N LYS A 53 7.63 16.79 17.85
CA LYS A 53 7.06 15.54 18.37
C LYS A 53 7.80 14.36 17.78
N ASP A 54 7.89 13.28 18.52
CA ASP A 54 8.43 12.03 17.99
C ASP A 54 7.42 11.34 17.06
N LEU A 55 7.06 12.02 15.99
CA LEU A 55 6.20 11.52 14.93
C LEU A 55 7.04 11.38 13.65
N LYS A 56 7.18 10.15 13.21
CA LYS A 56 7.86 9.77 11.97
C LYS A 56 6.89 8.99 11.12
N THR A 57 6.45 9.57 10.03
CA THR A 57 5.44 8.96 9.17
C THR A 57 5.90 8.83 7.74
N ILE A 58 5.17 8.00 7.01
CA ILE A 58 5.25 7.88 5.56
C ILE A 58 3.91 8.29 4.96
N SER A 59 3.93 8.69 3.71
CA SER A 59 2.71 8.84 2.91
C SER A 59 2.68 7.74 1.86
N ILE A 60 1.85 6.74 2.10
CA ILE A 60 1.55 5.67 1.15
C ILE A 60 0.49 6.19 0.18
N VAL A 61 0.73 6.05 -1.10
CA VAL A 61 -0.16 6.60 -2.13
C VAL A 61 -0.99 5.47 -2.77
N CYS A 62 -2.30 5.46 -2.47
CA CYS A 62 -3.30 4.63 -3.15
C CYS A 62 -2.89 3.15 -3.23
N TYR A 63 -2.65 2.65 -4.43
CA TYR A 63 -2.29 1.26 -4.75
C TYR A 63 -1.04 0.75 -4.04
N GLU A 64 -0.14 1.61 -3.59
CA GLU A 64 1.04 1.22 -2.80
C GLU A 64 0.67 0.49 -1.52
N THR A 65 -0.56 0.69 -1.01
CA THR A 65 -1.08 0.02 0.19
C THR A 65 -1.12 -1.50 0.07
N ILE A 66 -1.22 -2.06 -1.13
CA ILE A 66 -1.28 -3.51 -1.32
C ILE A 66 0.07 -4.21 -1.08
N TYR A 67 1.18 -3.48 -1.19
CA TYR A 67 2.53 -4.02 -1.07
C TYR A 67 3.02 -4.01 0.39
N GLY A 68 2.89 -5.14 1.08
CA GLY A 68 3.23 -5.27 2.50
C GLY A 68 4.69 -4.97 2.80
N GLU A 69 5.61 -5.56 2.06
CA GLU A 69 7.05 -5.33 2.25
C GLU A 69 7.43 -3.87 1.98
N TYR A 70 6.84 -3.23 0.98
CA TYR A 70 7.07 -1.82 0.70
C TYR A 70 6.74 -0.92 1.90
N VAL A 71 5.64 -1.21 2.60
CA VAL A 71 5.27 -0.48 3.83
C VAL A 71 6.19 -0.86 4.99
N ALA A 72 6.53 -2.15 5.12
CA ALA A 72 7.42 -2.63 6.16
C ALA A 72 8.83 -2.02 6.08
N GLU A 73 9.36 -1.80 4.88
CA GLU A 73 10.64 -1.13 4.67
C GLU A 73 10.68 0.30 5.25
N TYR A 74 9.58 1.05 5.19
CA TYR A 74 9.50 2.36 5.84
C TYR A 74 9.44 2.26 7.37
N VAL A 75 8.78 1.23 7.89
CA VAL A 75 8.79 0.96 9.33
C VAL A 75 10.20 0.58 9.78
N ASP A 76 10.94 -0.13 8.95
CA ASP A 76 12.36 -0.43 9.18
C ASP A 76 13.22 0.83 9.20
N LEU A 77 12.94 1.79 8.36
CA LEU A 77 13.57 3.12 8.37
C LEU A 77 13.19 3.98 9.59
N GLY A 78 12.27 3.50 10.43
CA GLY A 78 11.87 4.14 11.68
C GLY A 78 10.51 4.84 11.65
N ALA A 79 9.63 4.57 10.67
CA ALA A 79 8.27 5.07 10.72
C ALA A 79 7.52 4.49 11.91
N ASN A 80 6.98 5.35 12.77
CA ASN A 80 6.19 4.96 13.94
C ASN A 80 4.69 5.20 13.76
N PHE A 81 4.30 5.64 12.56
CA PHE A 81 2.95 5.96 12.17
C PHE A 81 2.82 5.82 10.63
N ILE A 82 1.65 5.43 10.14
CA ILE A 82 1.40 5.26 8.70
C ILE A 82 0.28 6.20 8.26
N THR A 83 0.52 6.99 7.22
CA THR A 83 -0.52 7.76 6.55
C THR A 83 -0.75 7.21 5.14
N ILE A 84 -2.02 7.12 4.73
CA ILE A 84 -2.42 6.68 3.40
C ILE A 84 -3.26 7.78 2.77
N ILE A 85 -2.90 8.19 1.57
CA ILE A 85 -3.69 9.10 0.75
C ILE A 85 -4.13 8.38 -0.52
N THR A 86 -5.38 8.51 -0.89
CA THR A 86 -5.91 7.77 -2.03
C THR A 86 -7.08 8.49 -2.69
N ASN A 87 -7.31 8.15 -3.96
CA ASN A 87 -8.55 8.48 -4.65
C ASN A 87 -9.18 7.16 -5.10
N ASP A 88 -10.32 6.82 -4.51
CA ASP A 88 -11.03 5.58 -4.82
C ASP A 88 -12.24 5.80 -5.73
N ALA A 89 -12.46 7.01 -6.25
CA ALA A 89 -13.62 7.37 -7.06
C ALA A 89 -13.81 6.45 -8.28
N TRP A 90 -12.72 6.02 -8.89
CA TRP A 90 -12.72 5.17 -10.08
C TRP A 90 -13.12 3.70 -9.82
N TRP A 91 -13.20 3.28 -8.56
CA TRP A 91 -13.77 1.99 -8.20
C TRP A 91 -15.29 1.99 -8.18
N PHE A 92 -15.93 3.18 -8.19
CA PHE A 92 -17.37 3.32 -7.92
C PHE A 92 -17.75 2.59 -6.62
N ASP A 93 -19.00 2.24 -6.41
CA ASP A 93 -19.41 1.41 -5.26
C ASP A 93 -19.16 -0.10 -5.50
N SER A 94 -18.02 -0.43 -6.07
CA SER A 94 -17.59 -1.82 -6.29
C SER A 94 -16.81 -2.36 -5.07
N PRO A 95 -16.61 -3.68 -4.98
CA PRO A 95 -15.79 -4.27 -3.93
C PRO A 95 -14.34 -3.75 -3.87
N GLY A 96 -13.83 -3.13 -4.95
CA GLY A 96 -12.45 -2.69 -5.06
C GLY A 96 -12.01 -1.72 -3.97
N HIS A 97 -12.80 -0.69 -3.69
CA HIS A 97 -12.49 0.26 -2.62
C HIS A 97 -12.48 -0.39 -1.24
N ARG A 98 -13.33 -1.42 -1.00
CA ARG A 98 -13.37 -2.18 0.26
C ARG A 98 -12.13 -3.00 0.46
N HIS A 99 -11.59 -3.60 -0.62
CA HIS A 99 -10.31 -4.31 -0.57
C HIS A 99 -9.15 -3.39 -0.21
N LEU A 100 -9.09 -2.17 -0.78
CA LEU A 100 -8.04 -1.21 -0.43
C LEU A 100 -8.07 -0.82 1.06
N VAL A 101 -9.25 -0.65 1.64
CA VAL A 101 -9.39 -0.43 3.10
C VAL A 101 -8.94 -1.64 3.90
N SER A 102 -9.27 -2.85 3.43
CA SER A 102 -8.82 -4.09 4.09
C SER A 102 -7.30 -4.24 4.06
N TYR A 103 -6.64 -3.85 2.96
CA TYR A 103 -5.18 -3.79 2.93
C TYR A 103 -4.62 -2.77 3.92
N ALA A 104 -5.25 -1.61 4.10
CA ALA A 104 -4.81 -0.66 5.13
C ALA A 104 -4.86 -1.27 6.54
N ARG A 105 -5.87 -2.11 6.85
CA ARG A 105 -5.92 -2.87 8.10
C ARG A 105 -4.78 -3.87 8.23
N LEU A 106 -4.48 -4.59 7.15
CA LEU A 106 -3.34 -5.53 7.14
C LEU A 106 -2.03 -4.78 7.43
N ARG A 107 -1.82 -3.61 6.81
CA ARG A 107 -0.62 -2.79 7.10
C ARG A 107 -0.53 -2.40 8.56
N ALA A 108 -1.66 -2.07 9.21
CA ALA A 108 -1.69 -1.78 10.63
C ALA A 108 -1.27 -2.99 11.48
N ILE A 109 -1.84 -4.16 11.21
CA ILE A 109 -1.60 -5.42 11.93
C ILE A 109 -0.15 -5.88 11.77
N GLU A 110 0.33 -5.98 10.51
CA GLU A 110 1.66 -6.47 10.17
C GLU A 110 2.77 -5.63 10.82
N ASN A 111 2.57 -4.34 10.87
CA ASN A 111 3.58 -3.41 11.34
C ASN A 111 3.35 -2.94 12.77
N ARG A 112 2.20 -3.26 13.39
CA ARG A 112 1.78 -2.73 14.70
C ARG A 112 1.89 -1.21 14.74
N ARG A 113 1.24 -0.57 13.77
CA ARG A 113 1.21 0.89 13.61
C ARG A 113 -0.21 1.37 13.45
N TYR A 114 -0.50 2.55 14.03
CA TYR A 114 -1.71 3.27 13.65
C TYR A 114 -1.64 3.68 12.19
N VAL A 115 -2.76 3.54 11.48
CA VAL A 115 -2.93 3.96 10.10
C VAL A 115 -4.00 5.03 10.06
N VAL A 116 -3.68 6.17 9.49
CA VAL A 116 -4.65 7.20 9.11
C VAL A 116 -4.78 7.24 7.61
N ARG A 117 -5.97 6.94 7.14
CA ARG A 117 -6.31 6.90 5.71
C ARG A 117 -7.24 8.04 5.38
N SER A 118 -6.83 8.88 4.42
CA SER A 118 -7.64 9.92 3.82
C SER A 118 -7.93 9.56 2.36
N ALA A 119 -9.20 9.49 2.01
CA ALA A 119 -9.66 9.08 0.69
C ALA A 119 -10.56 10.15 0.06
N ASN A 120 -10.32 10.48 -1.20
CA ASN A 120 -11.28 11.17 -2.03
C ASN A 120 -12.29 10.14 -2.57
N SER A 121 -13.57 10.32 -2.31
CA SER A 121 -14.67 9.40 -2.62
C SER A 121 -14.53 7.97 -2.04
N GLY A 122 -13.45 7.68 -1.30
CA GLY A 122 -13.21 6.39 -0.65
C GLY A 122 -13.55 6.43 0.84
N VAL A 123 -13.32 5.32 1.52
CA VAL A 123 -13.47 5.23 2.98
C VAL A 123 -12.28 5.90 3.66
N SER A 124 -12.50 7.02 4.36
CA SER A 124 -11.51 7.60 5.27
C SER A 124 -11.61 6.95 6.65
N THR A 125 -10.49 6.67 7.29
CA THR A 125 -10.51 5.94 8.56
C THR A 125 -9.25 6.11 9.39
N ILE A 126 -9.39 5.94 10.70
CA ILE A 126 -8.30 5.76 11.65
C ILE A 126 -8.36 4.30 12.11
N ILE A 127 -7.25 3.60 11.97
CA ILE A 127 -7.12 2.17 12.29
C ILE A 127 -6.04 2.04 13.35
N ASN A 128 -6.31 1.29 14.42
CA ASN A 128 -5.32 1.02 15.45
C ASN A 128 -4.32 -0.08 15.03
N GLU A 129 -3.33 -0.32 15.87
CA GLU A 129 -2.24 -1.28 15.63
C GLU A 129 -2.66 -2.76 15.57
N VAL A 130 -3.89 -3.05 15.95
CA VAL A 130 -4.49 -4.40 15.85
C VAL A 130 -5.51 -4.50 14.70
N GLY A 131 -5.66 -3.45 13.90
CA GLY A 131 -6.50 -3.45 12.72
C GLY A 131 -7.98 -3.09 12.98
N GLU A 132 -8.32 -2.54 14.14
CA GLU A 132 -9.68 -2.10 14.45
C GLU A 132 -9.90 -0.66 14.00
N TYR A 133 -11.09 -0.40 13.47
CA TYR A 133 -11.51 0.94 13.10
C TYR A 133 -11.83 1.76 14.35
N GLN A 134 -11.08 2.81 14.60
CA GLN A 134 -11.35 3.77 15.68
C GLN A 134 -12.35 4.83 15.25
N ALA A 135 -12.30 5.20 13.97
CA ALA A 135 -13.22 6.14 13.36
C ALA A 135 -13.31 5.86 11.86
N LYS A 136 -14.45 6.10 11.24
CA LYS A 136 -14.71 5.79 9.84
C LYS A 136 -15.68 6.79 9.23
N LEU A 137 -15.31 7.31 8.07
CA LEU A 137 -16.18 8.06 7.16
C LEU A 137 -16.46 7.16 5.95
N PRO A 138 -17.72 6.84 5.65
CA PRO A 138 -18.09 5.95 4.56
C PRO A 138 -17.64 6.40 3.18
N PHE A 139 -17.80 5.51 2.19
CA PHE A 139 -17.56 5.80 0.79
C PHE A 139 -18.48 6.92 0.32
N ASP A 140 -17.94 7.87 -0.42
CA ASP A 140 -18.60 9.03 -1.02
C ASP A 140 -19.22 10.04 -0.03
N ASP A 141 -19.06 9.83 1.27
CA ASP A 141 -19.46 10.80 2.29
C ASP A 141 -18.43 11.93 2.38
N ARG A 142 -18.94 13.16 2.52
CA ARG A 142 -18.11 14.36 2.74
C ARG A 142 -18.11 14.74 4.22
N GLY A 143 -16.95 14.90 4.79
CA GLY A 143 -16.84 15.28 6.19
C GLY A 143 -15.42 15.32 6.71
N THR A 144 -15.32 15.61 8.00
CA THR A 144 -14.06 15.55 8.75
C THR A 144 -14.09 14.38 9.70
N LEU A 145 -12.95 13.71 9.85
CA LEU A 145 -12.76 12.62 10.76
C LEU A 145 -11.73 13.01 11.82
N SER A 146 -12.13 12.95 13.08
CA SER A 146 -11.23 13.20 14.22
C SER A 146 -11.07 11.94 15.05
N GLY A 147 -9.88 11.73 15.60
CA GLY A 147 -9.60 10.61 16.47
C GLY A 147 -8.20 10.68 17.06
N LYS A 148 -7.91 9.75 17.97
CA LYS A 148 -6.59 9.60 18.57
C LYS A 148 -5.82 8.51 17.84
N ALA A 149 -4.56 8.78 17.57
CA ALA A 149 -3.62 7.80 17.04
C ALA A 149 -2.30 7.94 17.80
N TYR A 150 -1.65 6.83 18.04
CA TYR A 150 -0.43 6.78 18.84
C TYR A 150 0.75 6.35 17.99
N THR A 151 1.91 6.89 18.31
CA THR A 151 3.18 6.45 17.74
C THR A 151 3.67 5.19 18.42
N ILE A 152 4.17 4.23 17.66
CA ILE A 152 4.69 2.95 18.18
C ILE A 152 6.01 2.67 17.50
N ASP A 153 7.09 2.49 18.26
CA ASP A 153 8.43 2.25 17.72
C ASP A 153 8.80 0.76 17.66
N LYS A 154 8.11 -0.08 18.46
CA LYS A 154 8.40 -1.53 18.51
C LYS A 154 8.16 -2.18 17.16
N ARG A 155 9.16 -2.91 16.66
CA ARG A 155 9.10 -3.61 15.37
C ARG A 155 8.53 -5.02 15.54
N THR A 156 7.68 -5.42 14.60
CA THR A 156 7.15 -6.79 14.53
C THR A 156 8.15 -7.74 13.87
N PHE A 157 7.88 -9.03 13.93
CA PHE A 157 8.63 -10.03 13.17
C PHE A 157 8.51 -9.76 11.66
N TYR A 158 7.31 -9.47 11.18
CA TYR A 158 7.05 -9.15 9.76
C TYR A 158 7.80 -7.90 9.30
N SER A 159 7.78 -6.80 10.07
CA SER A 159 8.48 -5.57 9.69
C SER A 159 10.01 -5.72 9.65
N LYS A 160 10.56 -6.76 10.31
CA LYS A 160 12.01 -7.08 10.28
C LYS A 160 12.38 -8.02 9.13
N ASN A 161 11.52 -8.98 8.82
CA ASN A 161 11.85 -10.09 7.93
C ASN A 161 11.08 -10.06 6.60
N GLY A 162 10.12 -9.12 6.45
CA GLY A 162 9.27 -9.04 5.26
C GLY A 162 8.36 -10.25 5.10
N ASP A 163 8.00 -10.58 3.87
CA ASP A 163 7.11 -11.70 3.55
C ASP A 163 7.84 -13.05 3.56
N TYR A 164 8.23 -13.46 4.76
CA TYR A 164 8.94 -14.72 4.98
C TYR A 164 8.09 -15.95 4.62
N ILE A 165 6.75 -15.86 4.77
CA ILE A 165 5.84 -16.95 4.45
C ILE A 165 5.87 -17.22 2.95
N ALA A 166 5.77 -16.20 2.11
CA ALA A 166 5.87 -16.36 0.67
C ALA A 166 7.23 -16.94 0.25
N ARG A 167 8.33 -16.45 0.84
CA ARG A 167 9.68 -16.98 0.55
C ARG A 167 9.83 -18.45 0.89
N ILE A 168 9.34 -18.87 2.06
CA ILE A 168 9.33 -20.28 2.47
C ILE A 168 8.44 -21.11 1.53
N SER A 169 7.26 -20.62 1.20
CA SER A 169 6.35 -21.31 0.30
C SER A 169 6.94 -21.50 -1.10
N ILE A 170 7.63 -20.50 -1.63
CA ILE A 170 8.35 -20.60 -2.91
C ILE A 170 9.44 -21.66 -2.83
N LEU A 171 10.25 -21.65 -1.76
CA LEU A 171 11.29 -22.67 -1.58
C LEU A 171 10.73 -24.08 -1.54
N ILE A 172 9.68 -24.31 -0.75
CA ILE A 172 9.02 -25.62 -0.67
C ILE A 172 8.46 -26.02 -2.04
N SER A 173 7.82 -25.10 -2.76
CA SER A 173 7.26 -25.37 -4.08
C SER A 173 8.34 -25.78 -5.08
N ILE A 174 9.49 -25.12 -5.08
CA ILE A 174 10.63 -25.47 -5.93
C ILE A 174 11.16 -26.86 -5.58
N LEU A 175 11.32 -27.17 -4.29
CA LEU A 175 11.78 -28.49 -3.86
C LEU A 175 10.84 -29.61 -4.28
N LEU A 176 9.52 -29.41 -4.10
CA LEU A 176 8.51 -30.38 -4.53
C LEU A 176 8.52 -30.56 -6.05
N LEU A 177 8.70 -29.49 -6.80
CA LEU A 177 8.82 -29.57 -8.26
C LEU A 177 10.03 -30.38 -8.68
N LEU A 178 11.21 -30.15 -8.10
CA LEU A 178 12.43 -30.90 -8.39
C LEU A 178 12.27 -32.38 -8.07
N ILE A 179 11.64 -32.72 -6.94
CA ILE A 179 11.35 -34.13 -6.59
C ILE A 179 10.41 -34.76 -7.62
N SER A 180 9.44 -34.01 -8.13
CA SER A 180 8.52 -34.52 -9.16
C SER A 180 9.21 -34.88 -10.49
N PHE A 181 10.25 -34.13 -10.86
CA PHE A 181 11.02 -34.37 -12.08
C PHE A 181 12.11 -35.44 -11.90
N SER A 182 12.43 -35.83 -10.66
CA SER A 182 13.45 -36.86 -10.37
C SER A 182 12.90 -38.29 -10.38
N LYS A 183 11.59 -38.43 -10.58
CA LYS A 183 10.91 -39.74 -10.78
C LYS A 183 10.69 -40.01 -12.26
#